data_d264848a0dba2309010fdcd7aaa3c34c
#
_entry.id   d264848a0dba2309010fdcd7aaa3c34c
#
_cell.length_a   1.000
_cell.length_b   1.000
_cell.length_c   1.000
_cell.angle_alpha   90.00
_cell.angle_beta   90.00
_cell.angle_gamma   90.00
#
_symmetry.space_group_name_H-M   'P 1'
#
loop_
_entity.id
_entity.type
_entity.pdbx_description
1 polymer ?
#
loop_
_entity_poly.entity_id
_entity_poly.type
_entity_poly.pdbx_seq_one_letter_code
_entity_poly.pdbx_strand_id
1 'polypeptide(L)'
;DECASAWAQGGIAAVLDPQDSVDAHVNDTMIAGAGINNLQAVREILSQAPAAIAWLLEQGVEFDRLEDGQTLHLTREGGHSHRRIAHVKDRTGLAVHQALLHACRARANIRMHESHAAVDLLHAHASSANTCFGAWVREPDGRVTPWLAGHTVLATGGLGQLFSRSTNPWTATGDGIAMAARAGCAVQDMEFVQFHPTALQINGQAAGLITEALRGEGAWLKLPNGERFMPRHDERAELAPRDIVSRAIHAEMQR
;
A
#
# COMPACT_ATOMS: atom_id res chain seq x y z
N ASP A 1 13.76 -2.30 9.45
CA ASP A 1 12.44 -1.64 9.48
C ASP A 1 12.17 -0.67 8.31
N GLU A 2 12.96 -0.73 7.25
CA GLU A 2 12.76 0.09 6.06
C GLU A 2 11.93 -0.65 5.01
N CYS A 3 10.62 -0.72 5.23
CA CYS A 3 9.69 -1.25 4.23
C CYS A 3 8.51 -0.29 4.02
N ALA A 4 7.91 -0.31 2.83
CA ALA A 4 6.79 0.56 2.50
C ALA A 4 5.59 0.38 3.44
N SER A 5 5.37 -0.84 3.92
CA SER A 5 4.31 -1.12 4.90
C SER A 5 4.51 -0.38 6.21
N ALA A 6 5.75 -0.30 6.75
CA ALA A 6 6.03 0.42 7.99
C ALA A 6 5.87 1.95 7.84
N TRP A 7 5.97 2.47 6.61
CA TRP A 7 5.83 3.91 6.31
C TRP A 7 4.39 4.31 5.98
N ALA A 8 3.47 3.35 5.83
CA ALA A 8 2.09 3.62 5.50
C ALA A 8 1.36 4.33 6.66
N GLN A 9 0.89 5.56 6.39
CA GLN A 9 0.18 6.41 7.35
C GLN A 9 -1.32 6.10 7.39
N GLY A 10 -1.93 5.86 6.21
CA GLY A 10 -3.35 5.59 6.08
C GLY A 10 -3.80 4.30 6.76
N GLY A 11 -5.11 4.14 6.87
CA GLY A 11 -5.69 2.96 7.49
C GLY A 11 -6.06 1.86 6.49
N ILE A 12 -6.85 0.91 6.97
CA ILE A 12 -7.33 -0.24 6.20
C ILE A 12 -8.85 -0.13 6.06
N ALA A 13 -9.32 -0.12 4.81
CA ALA A 13 -10.73 -0.03 4.50
C ALA A 13 -11.43 -1.38 4.70
N ALA A 14 -12.47 -1.41 5.54
CA ALA A 14 -13.31 -2.58 5.76
C ALA A 14 -14.73 -2.16 6.17
N VAL A 15 -15.74 -2.92 5.75
CA VAL A 15 -17.13 -2.68 6.15
C VAL A 15 -17.33 -3.20 7.56
N LEU A 16 -17.25 -2.32 8.54
CA LEU A 16 -17.33 -2.64 9.97
C LEU A 16 -18.52 -1.94 10.65
N ASP A 17 -19.05 -0.88 10.03
CA ASP A 17 -20.22 -0.15 10.51
C ASP A 17 -21.50 -0.80 9.94
N PRO A 18 -22.55 -1.07 10.76
CA PRO A 18 -23.83 -1.58 10.28
C PRO A 18 -24.56 -0.68 9.25
N GLN A 19 -24.21 0.60 9.18
CA GLN A 19 -24.78 1.54 8.19
C GLN A 19 -24.05 1.48 6.84
N ASP A 20 -22.92 0.79 6.75
CA ASP A 20 -22.17 0.58 5.53
C ASP A 20 -22.50 -0.80 4.91
N SER A 21 -22.08 -1.02 3.67
CA SER A 21 -22.28 -2.30 2.99
C SER A 21 -21.13 -2.63 2.04
N VAL A 22 -20.93 -3.93 1.81
CA VAL A 22 -19.96 -4.40 0.81
C VAL A 22 -20.30 -3.85 -0.57
N ASP A 23 -21.58 -3.74 -0.93
CA ASP A 23 -21.99 -3.16 -2.21
C ASP A 23 -21.64 -1.69 -2.35
N ALA A 24 -21.79 -0.90 -1.29
CA ALA A 24 -21.34 0.50 -1.29
C ALA A 24 -19.81 0.60 -1.45
N HIS A 25 -19.05 -0.24 -0.75
CA HIS A 25 -17.60 -0.27 -0.88
C HIS A 25 -17.13 -0.74 -2.27
N VAL A 26 -17.79 -1.76 -2.85
CA VAL A 26 -17.56 -2.21 -4.22
C VAL A 26 -17.82 -1.06 -5.21
N ASN A 27 -18.95 -0.35 -5.07
CA ASN A 27 -19.27 0.78 -5.95
C ASN A 27 -18.21 1.89 -5.87
N ASP A 28 -17.80 2.30 -4.66
CA ASP A 28 -16.74 3.29 -4.47
C ASP A 28 -15.44 2.86 -5.16
N THR A 29 -15.06 1.58 -5.02
CA THR A 29 -13.85 1.01 -5.61
C THR A 29 -13.94 0.98 -7.15
N MET A 30 -15.09 0.63 -7.71
CA MET A 30 -15.31 0.61 -9.17
C MET A 30 -15.24 2.03 -9.75
N ILE A 31 -15.78 3.03 -9.05
CA ILE A 31 -15.70 4.44 -9.45
C ILE A 31 -14.23 4.91 -9.40
N ALA A 32 -13.51 4.63 -8.32
CA ALA A 32 -12.11 5.02 -8.16
C ALA A 32 -11.21 4.37 -9.22
N GLY A 33 -11.49 3.14 -9.62
CA GLY A 33 -10.75 2.40 -10.63
C GLY A 33 -11.11 2.73 -12.07
N ALA A 34 -12.03 3.69 -12.31
CA ALA A 34 -12.37 4.23 -13.63
C ALA A 34 -12.74 3.14 -14.68
N GLY A 35 -13.34 2.04 -14.25
CA GLY A 35 -13.85 0.98 -15.13
C GLY A 35 -12.83 -0.09 -15.54
N ILE A 36 -11.60 -0.05 -15.05
CA ILE A 36 -10.59 -1.09 -15.34
C ILE A 36 -10.49 -2.19 -14.27
N ASN A 37 -11.25 -2.08 -13.20
CA ASN A 37 -11.31 -3.09 -12.15
C ASN A 37 -12.00 -4.38 -12.61
N ASN A 38 -11.55 -5.50 -12.06
CA ASN A 38 -12.31 -6.74 -12.12
C ASN A 38 -13.33 -6.76 -10.98
N LEU A 39 -14.62 -6.61 -11.31
CA LEU A 39 -15.71 -6.55 -10.33
C LEU A 39 -15.77 -7.77 -9.40
N GLN A 40 -15.53 -8.97 -9.94
CA GLN A 40 -15.58 -10.20 -9.14
C GLN A 40 -14.45 -10.22 -8.11
N ALA A 41 -13.23 -9.90 -8.51
CA ALA A 41 -12.08 -9.81 -7.61
C ALA A 41 -12.28 -8.72 -6.54
N VAL A 42 -12.79 -7.54 -6.93
CA VAL A 42 -13.12 -6.46 -5.99
C VAL A 42 -14.10 -6.95 -4.93
N ARG A 43 -15.21 -7.56 -5.35
CA ARG A 43 -16.25 -8.06 -4.43
C ARG A 43 -15.70 -9.14 -3.48
N GLU A 44 -14.92 -10.07 -4.00
CA GLU A 44 -14.32 -11.14 -3.21
C GLU A 44 -13.39 -10.60 -2.14
N ILE A 45 -12.46 -9.71 -2.51
CA ILE A 45 -11.51 -9.09 -1.57
C ILE A 45 -12.25 -8.27 -0.50
N LEU A 46 -13.18 -7.42 -0.90
CA LEU A 46 -13.86 -6.52 0.03
C LEU A 46 -14.80 -7.25 0.98
N SER A 47 -15.40 -8.35 0.57
CA SER A 47 -16.23 -9.18 1.45
C SER A 47 -15.43 -9.85 2.57
N GLN A 48 -14.14 -10.08 2.37
CA GLN A 48 -13.24 -10.70 3.35
C GLN A 48 -12.55 -9.66 4.27
N ALA A 49 -12.62 -8.37 3.95
CA ALA A 49 -11.94 -7.33 4.70
C ALA A 49 -12.27 -7.29 6.21
N PRO A 50 -13.53 -7.47 6.65
CA PRO A 50 -13.85 -7.54 8.08
C PRO A 50 -13.13 -8.67 8.82
N ALA A 51 -13.04 -9.84 8.20
CA ALA A 51 -12.31 -10.98 8.77
C ALA A 51 -10.80 -10.72 8.85
N ALA A 52 -10.24 -10.02 7.88
CA ALA A 52 -8.84 -9.62 7.90
C ALA A 52 -8.55 -8.63 9.03
N ILE A 53 -9.43 -7.65 9.30
CA ILE A 53 -9.30 -6.74 10.46
C ILE A 53 -9.39 -7.52 11.78
N ALA A 54 -10.36 -8.45 11.90
CA ALA A 54 -10.47 -9.29 13.10
C ALA A 54 -9.18 -10.10 13.34
N TRP A 55 -8.62 -10.69 12.28
CA TRP A 55 -7.36 -11.41 12.37
C TRP A 55 -6.18 -10.50 12.80
N LEU A 56 -6.10 -9.27 12.30
CA LEU A 56 -5.06 -8.32 12.72
C LEU A 56 -5.18 -7.96 14.20
N LEU A 57 -6.41 -7.79 14.71
CA LEU A 57 -6.66 -7.60 16.15
C LEU A 57 -6.15 -8.80 16.98
N GLU A 58 -6.39 -10.03 16.51
CA GLU A 58 -5.88 -11.26 17.13
C GLU A 58 -4.34 -11.33 17.11
N GLN A 59 -3.68 -10.75 16.09
CA GLN A 59 -2.22 -10.65 16.04
C GLN A 59 -1.67 -9.52 16.92
N GLY A 60 -2.53 -8.75 17.61
CA GLY A 60 -2.11 -7.71 18.55
C GLY A 60 -2.01 -6.31 17.93
N VAL A 61 -2.66 -6.04 16.79
CA VAL A 61 -2.77 -4.68 16.28
C VAL A 61 -3.79 -3.90 17.10
N GLU A 62 -3.36 -2.81 17.71
CA GLU A 62 -4.20 -1.94 18.53
C GLU A 62 -4.75 -0.79 17.68
N PHE A 63 -5.84 -1.03 16.93
CA PHE A 63 -6.55 0.02 16.21
C PHE A 63 -7.21 1.01 17.17
N ASP A 64 -7.30 2.27 16.75
CA ASP A 64 -7.97 3.33 17.51
C ASP A 64 -9.44 2.98 17.74
N ARG A 65 -9.95 3.35 18.96
CA ARG A 65 -11.31 3.03 19.40
C ARG A 65 -12.05 4.30 19.83
N LEU A 66 -13.36 4.23 19.82
CA LEU A 66 -14.22 5.25 20.41
C LEU A 66 -14.05 5.27 21.95
N GLU A 67 -14.70 6.24 22.59
CA GLU A 67 -14.64 6.41 24.05
C GLU A 67 -15.19 5.21 24.83
N ASP A 68 -16.01 4.35 24.19
CA ASP A 68 -16.51 3.11 24.78
C ASP A 68 -15.41 2.02 24.94
N GLY A 69 -14.24 2.24 24.34
CA GLY A 69 -13.10 1.33 24.37
C GLY A 69 -13.31 -0.01 23.61
N GLN A 70 -14.46 -0.20 22.98
CA GLN A 70 -14.83 -1.44 22.29
C GLN A 70 -14.97 -1.24 20.78
N THR A 71 -15.70 -0.20 20.37
CA THR A 71 -15.97 0.11 18.96
C THR A 71 -14.75 0.73 18.30
N LEU A 72 -14.38 0.25 17.12
CA LEU A 72 -13.29 0.84 16.35
C LEU A 72 -13.66 2.25 15.88
N HIS A 73 -12.73 3.18 16.02
CA HIS A 73 -12.87 4.50 15.43
C HIS A 73 -12.58 4.42 13.93
N LEU A 74 -13.55 4.77 13.09
CA LEU A 74 -13.44 4.71 11.65
C LEU A 74 -13.34 6.12 11.05
N THR A 75 -12.38 6.35 10.20
CA THR A 75 -12.26 7.59 9.41
C THR A 75 -12.75 7.39 7.98
N ARG A 76 -12.88 8.51 7.26
CA ARG A 76 -13.20 8.51 5.83
C ARG A 76 -12.05 9.17 5.06
N GLU A 77 -11.63 8.53 3.99
CA GLU A 77 -10.66 9.08 3.05
C GLU A 77 -11.32 9.39 1.70
N GLY A 78 -10.60 10.06 0.81
CA GLY A 78 -11.08 10.40 -0.52
C GLY A 78 -11.53 9.16 -1.33
N GLY A 79 -12.61 9.28 -2.09
CA GLY A 79 -13.19 8.19 -2.85
C GLY A 79 -14.13 7.27 -2.06
N HIS A 80 -14.20 7.39 -0.73
CA HIS A 80 -15.11 6.60 0.10
C HIS A 80 -16.43 7.33 0.41
N SER A 81 -17.56 6.66 0.23
CA SER A 81 -18.89 7.19 0.59
C SER A 81 -19.18 7.09 2.09
N HIS A 82 -18.55 6.15 2.81
CA HIS A 82 -18.74 5.88 4.23
C HIS A 82 -17.44 5.97 5.02
N ARG A 83 -17.55 6.12 6.35
CA ARG A 83 -16.43 5.95 7.27
C ARG A 83 -16.18 4.45 7.44
N ARG A 84 -15.07 3.95 6.89
CA ARG A 84 -14.73 2.53 6.92
C ARG A 84 -13.25 2.24 7.10
N ILE A 85 -12.46 3.26 7.40
CA ILE A 85 -11.01 3.16 7.50
C ILE A 85 -10.64 2.91 8.96
N ALA A 86 -10.26 1.67 9.29
CA ALA A 86 -9.66 1.32 10.58
C ALA A 86 -8.20 1.80 10.58
N HIS A 87 -7.76 2.48 11.64
CA HIS A 87 -6.45 3.14 11.68
C HIS A 87 -5.82 3.12 13.06
N VAL A 88 -4.51 3.37 13.12
CA VAL A 88 -3.75 3.64 14.33
C VAL A 88 -3.12 5.02 14.15
N LYS A 89 -3.83 6.07 14.52
CA LYS A 89 -3.43 7.48 14.28
C LYS A 89 -3.00 7.68 12.82
N ASP A 90 -1.77 8.14 12.61
CA ASP A 90 -1.14 8.36 11.30
C ASP A 90 -0.01 7.34 11.00
N ARG A 91 -0.02 6.18 11.66
CA ARG A 91 1.04 5.16 11.61
C ARG A 91 0.50 3.73 11.60
N THR A 92 -0.62 3.53 10.94
CA THR A 92 -1.28 2.21 10.88
C THR A 92 -0.34 1.13 10.34
N GLY A 93 0.40 1.43 9.28
CA GLY A 93 1.35 0.48 8.71
C GLY A 93 2.45 0.06 9.67
N LEU A 94 3.00 0.99 10.46
CA LEU A 94 4.01 0.68 11.46
C LEU A 94 3.43 -0.23 12.57
N ALA A 95 2.22 0.04 13.05
CA ALA A 95 1.56 -0.77 14.06
C ALA A 95 1.31 -2.20 13.57
N VAL A 96 0.77 -2.36 12.36
CA VAL A 96 0.57 -3.67 11.71
C VAL A 96 1.90 -4.40 11.53
N HIS A 97 2.92 -3.72 11.00
CA HIS A 97 4.24 -4.30 10.79
C HIS A 97 4.85 -4.81 12.09
N GLN A 98 4.81 -4.03 13.16
CA GLN A 98 5.36 -4.41 14.46
C GLN A 98 4.63 -5.60 15.08
N ALA A 99 3.30 -5.63 15.04
CA ALA A 99 2.49 -6.73 15.54
C ALA A 99 2.80 -8.04 14.79
N LEU A 100 2.81 -7.99 13.46
CA LEU A 100 3.11 -9.17 12.64
C LEU A 100 4.56 -9.65 12.81
N LEU A 101 5.53 -8.74 12.93
CA LEU A 101 6.93 -9.05 13.19
C LEU A 101 7.07 -9.76 14.56
N HIS A 102 6.38 -9.26 15.58
CA HIS A 102 6.34 -9.89 16.88
C HIS A 102 5.74 -11.30 16.81
N ALA A 103 4.60 -11.46 16.13
CA ALA A 103 3.96 -12.75 15.93
C ALA A 103 4.85 -13.75 15.18
N CYS A 104 5.59 -13.30 14.16
CA CYS A 104 6.55 -14.13 13.43
C CYS A 104 7.71 -14.59 14.34
N ARG A 105 8.28 -13.68 15.14
CA ARG A 105 9.39 -14.00 16.05
C ARG A 105 8.99 -14.98 17.15
N ALA A 106 7.73 -15.00 17.55
CA ALA A 106 7.20 -15.94 18.53
C ALA A 106 7.02 -17.37 17.98
N ARG A 107 7.17 -17.59 16.68
CA ARG A 107 6.94 -18.90 16.04
C ARG A 107 8.23 -19.63 15.73
N ALA A 108 8.45 -20.79 16.36
CA ALA A 108 9.66 -21.58 16.20
C ALA A 108 9.88 -22.14 14.78
N ASN A 109 8.81 -22.26 13.99
CA ASN A 109 8.87 -22.71 12.59
C ASN A 109 9.15 -21.59 11.58
N ILE A 110 9.30 -20.34 12.02
CA ILE A 110 9.68 -19.21 11.17
C ILE A 110 11.12 -18.81 11.47
N ARG A 111 11.94 -18.76 10.42
CA ARG A 111 13.30 -18.21 10.50
C ARG A 111 13.37 -16.93 9.72
N MET A 112 13.84 -15.87 10.36
CA MET A 112 14.02 -14.56 9.76
C MET A 112 15.50 -14.32 9.49
N HIS A 113 15.82 -13.94 8.28
CA HIS A 113 17.19 -13.67 7.84
C HIS A 113 17.30 -12.19 7.44
N GLU A 114 17.68 -11.37 8.39
CA GLU A 114 17.90 -9.93 8.15
C GLU A 114 19.21 -9.69 7.41
N SER A 115 19.32 -8.55 6.72
CA SER A 115 20.52 -8.18 5.93
C SER A 115 20.89 -9.17 4.81
N HIS A 116 19.93 -9.97 4.36
CA HIS A 116 20.06 -10.84 3.20
C HIS A 116 19.29 -10.23 2.03
N ALA A 117 19.81 -10.37 0.81
CA ALA A 117 19.16 -9.86 -0.40
C ALA A 117 19.00 -10.99 -1.42
N ALA A 118 17.76 -11.20 -1.88
CA ALA A 118 17.53 -12.06 -3.03
C ALA A 118 18.11 -11.38 -4.29
N VAL A 119 18.96 -12.11 -5.01
CA VAL A 119 19.62 -11.63 -6.23
C VAL A 119 18.86 -12.06 -7.46
N ASP A 120 18.43 -13.33 -7.49
CA ASP A 120 17.60 -13.89 -8.55
C ASP A 120 16.90 -15.17 -8.09
N LEU A 121 15.91 -15.62 -8.85
CA LEU A 121 15.27 -16.92 -8.60
C LEU A 121 16.13 -18.06 -9.15
N LEU A 122 16.15 -19.17 -8.42
CA LEU A 122 16.66 -20.45 -8.92
C LEU A 122 15.54 -21.13 -9.71
N HIS A 123 15.66 -21.12 -11.01
CA HIS A 123 14.65 -21.75 -11.89
C HIS A 123 15.30 -22.56 -13.01
N ALA A 124 14.59 -23.57 -13.49
CA ALA A 124 14.94 -24.30 -14.70
C ALA A 124 13.81 -24.14 -15.73
N HIS A 125 14.22 -23.86 -16.96
CA HIS A 125 13.33 -23.90 -18.11
C HIS A 125 13.36 -25.31 -18.68
N ALA A 126 12.37 -26.13 -18.37
CA ALA A 126 12.14 -27.39 -19.06
C ALA A 126 11.15 -27.20 -20.19
N SER A 127 11.20 -28.03 -21.21
CA SER A 127 10.33 -27.93 -22.40
C SER A 127 8.82 -27.98 -22.11
N SER A 128 8.40 -28.31 -20.87
CA SER A 128 7.00 -28.43 -20.47
C SER A 128 6.61 -27.61 -19.22
N ALA A 129 7.56 -27.09 -18.43
CA ALA A 129 7.23 -26.26 -17.26
C ALA A 129 8.45 -25.46 -16.76
N ASN A 130 8.21 -24.23 -16.37
CA ASN A 130 9.17 -23.46 -15.59
C ASN A 130 9.02 -23.84 -14.12
N THR A 131 10.08 -24.31 -13.48
CA THR A 131 10.06 -24.71 -12.08
C THR A 131 11.01 -23.84 -11.29
N CYS A 132 10.51 -23.22 -10.21
CA CYS A 132 11.31 -22.47 -9.24
C CYS A 132 11.73 -23.42 -8.10
N PHE A 133 13.02 -23.41 -7.76
CA PHE A 133 13.61 -24.22 -6.70
C PHE A 133 14.07 -23.41 -5.49
N GLY A 134 13.89 -22.09 -5.50
CA GLY A 134 14.37 -21.18 -4.48
C GLY A 134 14.93 -19.88 -5.05
N ALA A 135 15.95 -19.35 -4.41
CA ALA A 135 16.55 -18.08 -4.82
C ALA A 135 18.07 -18.09 -4.60
N TRP A 136 18.80 -17.31 -5.40
CA TRP A 136 20.15 -16.87 -5.10
C TRP A 136 20.07 -15.74 -4.07
N VAL A 137 20.75 -15.91 -2.95
CA VAL A 137 20.71 -14.96 -1.84
C VAL A 137 22.12 -14.46 -1.54
N ARG A 138 22.27 -13.14 -1.53
CA ARG A 138 23.49 -12.47 -1.07
C ARG A 138 23.43 -12.36 0.46
N GLU A 139 24.40 -12.95 1.11
CA GLU A 139 24.57 -12.95 2.56
C GLU A 139 25.26 -11.65 3.06
N PRO A 140 25.25 -11.37 4.37
CA PRO A 140 25.88 -10.17 4.92
C PRO A 140 27.37 -10.03 4.65
N ASP A 141 28.08 -11.15 4.47
CA ASP A 141 29.52 -11.21 4.12
C ASP A 141 29.79 -11.01 2.62
N GLY A 142 28.73 -10.80 1.80
CA GLY A 142 28.81 -10.58 0.37
C GLY A 142 28.79 -11.84 -0.49
N ARG A 143 28.87 -13.05 0.08
CA ARG A 143 28.74 -14.29 -0.67
C ARG A 143 27.32 -14.45 -1.22
N VAL A 144 27.22 -15.02 -2.41
CA VAL A 144 25.94 -15.37 -3.04
C VAL A 144 25.80 -16.89 -3.02
N THR A 145 24.78 -17.37 -2.34
CA THR A 145 24.53 -18.81 -2.12
C THR A 145 23.14 -19.20 -2.60
N PRO A 146 22.94 -20.46 -3.06
CA PRO A 146 21.62 -20.96 -3.42
C PRO A 146 20.83 -21.36 -2.18
N TRP A 147 19.64 -20.80 -2.03
CA TRP A 147 18.68 -21.19 -0.99
C TRP A 147 17.55 -21.98 -1.63
N LEU A 148 17.46 -23.26 -1.28
CA LEU A 148 16.49 -24.17 -1.89
C LEU A 148 15.18 -24.18 -1.11
N ALA A 149 14.06 -24.16 -1.84
CA ALA A 149 12.73 -24.22 -1.29
C ALA A 149 11.75 -24.91 -2.25
N GLY A 150 10.79 -25.65 -1.70
CA GLY A 150 9.70 -26.24 -2.50
C GLY A 150 8.70 -25.19 -3.01
N HIS A 151 8.57 -24.07 -2.29
CA HIS A 151 7.75 -22.92 -2.68
C HIS A 151 8.51 -21.63 -2.38
N THR A 152 8.44 -20.68 -3.31
CA THR A 152 9.05 -19.35 -3.14
C THR A 152 7.98 -18.28 -3.33
N VAL A 153 7.80 -17.43 -2.32
CA VAL A 153 6.85 -16.31 -2.35
C VAL A 153 7.63 -15.01 -2.51
N LEU A 154 7.33 -14.25 -3.56
CA LEU A 154 7.85 -12.90 -3.76
C LEU A 154 6.90 -11.90 -3.09
N ALA A 155 7.35 -11.25 -2.03
CA ALA A 155 6.64 -10.20 -1.31
C ALA A 155 7.52 -8.94 -1.19
N THR A 156 8.18 -8.58 -2.29
CA THR A 156 9.29 -7.61 -2.35
C THR A 156 8.83 -6.15 -2.49
N GLY A 157 7.52 -5.91 -2.50
CA GLY A 157 6.97 -4.57 -2.66
C GLY A 157 7.06 -4.06 -4.10
N GLY A 158 6.95 -2.74 -4.24
CA GLY A 158 6.85 -2.06 -5.52
C GLY A 158 8.18 -1.54 -6.08
N LEU A 159 8.07 -0.57 -6.99
CA LEU A 159 9.18 -0.03 -7.77
C LEU A 159 9.30 1.50 -7.69
N GLY A 160 8.76 2.12 -6.63
CA GLY A 160 8.71 3.58 -6.50
C GLY A 160 10.07 4.29 -6.55
N GLN A 161 11.17 3.61 -6.23
CA GLN A 161 12.53 4.16 -6.30
C GLN A 161 13.10 4.25 -7.73
N LEU A 162 12.38 3.81 -8.75
CA LEU A 162 12.73 4.11 -10.15
C LEU A 162 12.48 5.59 -10.53
N PHE A 163 11.70 6.30 -9.72
CA PHE A 163 11.40 7.72 -9.94
C PHE A 163 12.37 8.59 -9.13
N SER A 164 12.77 9.71 -9.71
CA SER A 164 13.71 10.68 -9.09
C SER A 164 13.19 11.29 -7.80
N ARG A 165 11.88 11.26 -7.58
CA ARG A 165 11.22 11.69 -6.35
C ARG A 165 10.23 10.63 -5.93
N SER A 166 10.46 10.03 -4.78
CA SER A 166 9.67 8.93 -4.27
C SER A 166 9.37 9.13 -2.79
N THR A 167 8.19 8.68 -2.38
CA THR A 167 7.77 8.58 -0.97
C THR A 167 7.95 7.16 -0.43
N ASN A 168 8.52 6.27 -1.25
CA ASN A 168 8.83 4.90 -0.87
C ASN A 168 10.22 4.79 -0.23
N PRO A 169 10.48 3.81 0.64
CA PRO A 169 11.81 3.52 1.15
C PRO A 169 12.75 3.08 0.02
N TRP A 170 14.04 3.18 0.26
CA TRP A 170 15.10 2.84 -0.71
C TRP A 170 15.06 1.39 -1.20
N THR A 171 14.37 0.51 -0.47
CA THR A 171 14.17 -0.89 -0.81
C THR A 171 13.10 -1.14 -1.87
N ALA A 172 12.33 -0.14 -2.27
CA ALA A 172 11.26 -0.28 -3.27
C ALA A 172 11.80 -0.13 -4.71
N THR A 173 12.71 -1.00 -5.10
CA THR A 173 13.49 -0.95 -6.35
C THR A 173 12.90 -1.79 -7.50
N GLY A 174 11.85 -2.58 -7.25
CA GLY A 174 11.24 -3.44 -8.27
C GLY A 174 11.98 -4.75 -8.55
N ASP A 175 12.95 -5.11 -7.72
CA ASP A 175 13.79 -6.30 -7.93
C ASP A 175 12.99 -7.59 -8.05
N GLY A 176 11.96 -7.77 -7.21
CA GLY A 176 11.10 -8.96 -7.28
C GLY A 176 10.30 -9.06 -8.56
N ILE A 177 9.84 -7.93 -9.11
CA ILE A 177 9.17 -7.88 -10.40
C ILE A 177 10.14 -8.29 -11.51
N ALA A 178 11.36 -7.77 -11.47
CA ALA A 178 12.40 -8.11 -12.43
C ALA A 178 12.80 -9.60 -12.35
N MET A 179 12.95 -10.16 -11.14
CA MET A 179 13.21 -11.60 -10.93
C MET A 179 12.07 -12.45 -11.48
N ALA A 180 10.82 -12.09 -11.22
CA ALA A 180 9.64 -12.79 -11.74
C ALA A 180 9.61 -12.78 -13.27
N ALA A 181 9.87 -11.62 -13.89
CA ALA A 181 9.92 -11.50 -15.35
C ALA A 181 11.02 -12.37 -15.96
N ARG A 182 12.23 -12.40 -15.37
CA ARG A 182 13.32 -13.26 -15.83
C ARG A 182 13.00 -14.75 -15.68
N ALA A 183 12.24 -15.11 -14.66
CA ALA A 183 11.75 -16.48 -14.45
C ALA A 183 10.58 -16.86 -15.38
N GLY A 184 10.12 -15.95 -16.26
CA GLY A 184 9.05 -16.21 -17.23
C GLY A 184 7.64 -16.03 -16.67
N CYS A 185 7.47 -15.39 -15.51
CA CYS A 185 6.15 -15.03 -15.00
C CYS A 185 5.53 -13.92 -15.87
N ALA A 186 4.21 -13.96 -16.03
CA ALA A 186 3.49 -12.86 -16.63
C ALA A 186 3.56 -11.61 -15.73
N VAL A 187 3.90 -10.47 -16.34
CA VAL A 187 3.92 -9.16 -15.70
C VAL A 187 2.91 -8.29 -16.42
N GLN A 188 2.02 -7.63 -15.69
CA GLN A 188 0.95 -6.81 -16.24
C GLN A 188 0.77 -5.53 -15.42
N ASP A 189 0.08 -4.54 -16.00
CA ASP A 189 -0.34 -3.31 -15.36
C ASP A 189 0.83 -2.46 -14.80
N MET A 190 2.01 -2.56 -15.42
CA MET A 190 3.23 -1.88 -14.98
C MET A 190 3.17 -0.36 -15.10
N GLU A 191 2.25 0.17 -15.90
CA GLU A 191 1.97 1.60 -16.04
C GLU A 191 1.23 2.19 -14.83
N PHE A 192 0.60 1.36 -14.00
CA PHE A 192 -0.17 1.83 -12.86
C PHE A 192 0.72 2.07 -11.63
N VAL A 193 1.43 3.19 -11.66
CA VAL A 193 2.18 3.70 -10.50
C VAL A 193 1.40 4.85 -9.89
N GLN A 194 1.05 4.74 -8.59
CA GLN A 194 0.34 5.79 -7.89
C GLN A 194 1.30 6.92 -7.49
N PHE A 195 0.98 8.15 -7.89
CA PHE A 195 1.61 9.37 -7.40
C PHE A 195 0.78 9.93 -6.24
N HIS A 196 1.37 9.99 -5.04
CA HIS A 196 0.66 10.58 -3.90
C HIS A 196 0.54 12.10 -4.09
N PRO A 197 -0.67 12.68 -4.00
CA PRO A 197 -0.90 14.09 -4.36
C PRO A 197 -0.22 15.08 -3.43
N THR A 198 -0.01 14.72 -2.16
CA THR A 198 0.47 15.63 -1.12
C THR A 198 1.78 15.16 -0.50
N ALA A 199 2.77 14.84 -1.34
CA ALA A 199 4.16 14.66 -0.90
C ALA A 199 4.75 16.03 -0.52
N LEU A 200 5.14 16.18 0.75
CA LEU A 200 5.77 17.42 1.26
C LEU A 200 7.19 17.51 0.74
N GLN A 201 7.51 18.65 0.15
CA GLN A 201 8.87 18.97 -0.25
C GLN A 201 9.37 20.21 0.48
N ILE A 202 10.54 20.11 1.11
CA ILE A 202 11.22 21.22 1.76
C ILE A 202 12.61 21.36 1.11
N ASN A 203 12.91 22.53 0.58
CA ASN A 203 14.17 22.82 -0.12
C ASN A 203 14.50 21.80 -1.23
N GLY A 204 13.47 21.33 -1.95
CA GLY A 204 13.64 20.38 -3.06
C GLY A 204 13.82 18.91 -2.64
N GLN A 205 13.79 18.61 -1.34
CA GLN A 205 13.87 17.25 -0.82
C GLN A 205 12.53 16.78 -0.32
N ALA A 206 12.21 15.48 -0.51
CA ALA A 206 11.02 14.86 0.07
C ALA A 206 11.15 14.86 1.60
N ALA A 207 10.20 15.50 2.28
CA ALA A 207 10.18 15.63 3.73
C ALA A 207 9.10 14.76 4.40
N GLY A 208 8.34 14.01 3.61
CA GLY A 208 7.30 13.10 4.09
C GLY A 208 5.99 13.23 3.32
N LEU A 209 4.96 12.59 3.84
CA LEU A 209 3.59 12.66 3.31
C LEU A 209 2.72 13.52 4.22
N ILE A 210 1.92 14.40 3.61
CA ILE A 210 0.78 15.00 4.27
C ILE A 210 -0.38 14.02 4.09
N THR A 211 -0.84 13.44 5.20
CA THR A 211 -1.86 12.39 5.19
C THR A 211 -3.15 12.84 4.50
N GLU A 212 -3.78 11.92 3.76
CA GLU A 212 -5.06 12.17 3.10
C GLU A 212 -6.20 12.42 4.09
N ALA A 213 -6.09 11.91 5.31
CA ALA A 213 -7.06 12.14 6.38
C ALA A 213 -7.33 13.65 6.61
N LEU A 214 -6.32 14.51 6.44
CA LEU A 214 -6.53 15.97 6.55
C LEU A 214 -7.54 16.48 5.52
N ARG A 215 -7.51 15.99 4.28
CA ARG A 215 -8.49 16.34 3.26
C ARG A 215 -9.86 15.73 3.58
N GLY A 216 -9.87 14.51 4.10
CA GLY A 216 -11.07 13.84 4.59
C GLY A 216 -11.78 14.62 5.70
N GLU A 217 -11.03 15.29 6.57
CA GLU A 217 -11.51 16.12 7.65
C GLU A 217 -11.67 17.62 7.27
N GLY A 218 -11.61 17.94 5.96
CA GLY A 218 -11.97 19.25 5.43
C GLY A 218 -10.83 20.21 5.14
N ALA A 219 -9.58 19.76 5.11
CA ALA A 219 -8.45 20.60 4.69
C ALA A 219 -8.54 20.95 3.20
N TRP A 220 -8.17 22.17 2.84
CA TRP A 220 -8.20 22.70 1.49
C TRP A 220 -6.81 22.78 0.87
N LEU A 221 -6.73 22.44 -0.42
CA LEU A 221 -5.56 22.69 -1.25
C LEU A 221 -5.63 24.10 -1.83
N LYS A 222 -4.60 24.90 -1.57
CA LYS A 222 -4.56 26.32 -1.96
C LYS A 222 -3.31 26.64 -2.77
N LEU A 223 -3.46 27.58 -3.69
CA LEU A 223 -2.35 28.24 -4.37
C LEU A 223 -1.61 29.19 -3.41
N PRO A 224 -0.39 29.66 -3.74
CA PRO A 224 0.35 30.62 -2.93
C PRO A 224 -0.40 31.93 -2.66
N ASN A 225 -1.33 32.33 -3.53
CA ASN A 225 -2.20 33.49 -3.36
C ASN A 225 -3.37 33.26 -2.39
N GLY A 226 -3.49 32.04 -1.83
CA GLY A 226 -4.57 31.65 -0.91
C GLY A 226 -5.83 31.11 -1.61
N GLU A 227 -5.90 31.10 -2.92
CA GLU A 227 -7.05 30.62 -3.68
C GLU A 227 -7.16 29.09 -3.60
N ARG A 228 -8.37 28.58 -3.30
CA ARG A 228 -8.71 27.16 -3.33
C ARG A 228 -8.94 26.73 -4.78
N PHE A 229 -8.20 25.76 -5.31
CA PHE A 229 -8.24 25.42 -6.73
C PHE A 229 -9.02 24.14 -7.05
N MET A 230 -9.15 23.18 -6.16
CA MET A 230 -9.77 21.87 -6.43
C MET A 230 -11.20 21.94 -7.02
N PRO A 231 -12.09 22.84 -6.59
CA PRO A 231 -13.44 22.95 -7.16
C PRO A 231 -13.48 23.28 -8.65
N ARG A 232 -12.38 23.76 -9.25
CA ARG A 232 -12.26 23.99 -10.71
C ARG A 232 -11.96 22.71 -11.49
N HIS A 233 -11.48 21.67 -10.81
CA HIS A 233 -11.00 20.42 -11.42
C HIS A 233 -11.98 19.26 -11.23
N ASP A 234 -12.68 19.19 -10.09
CA ASP A 234 -13.63 18.12 -9.78
C ASP A 234 -14.70 18.62 -8.80
N GLU A 235 -15.94 18.18 -8.97
CA GLU A 235 -17.07 18.57 -8.12
C GLU A 235 -16.91 18.08 -6.67
N ARG A 236 -16.19 16.96 -6.45
CA ARG A 236 -15.85 16.42 -5.13
C ARG A 236 -14.71 17.19 -4.46
N ALA A 237 -14.10 18.12 -5.18
CA ALA A 237 -12.98 18.94 -4.73
C ALA A 237 -11.85 18.09 -4.10
N GLU A 238 -11.43 18.37 -2.87
CA GLU A 238 -10.34 17.65 -2.19
C GLU A 238 -10.66 16.19 -1.85
N LEU A 239 -11.94 15.79 -1.91
CA LEU A 239 -12.41 14.42 -1.72
C LEU A 239 -12.41 13.59 -3.01
N ALA A 240 -11.98 14.16 -4.12
CA ALA A 240 -11.75 13.41 -5.36
C ALA A 240 -10.68 12.32 -5.17
N PRO A 241 -10.70 11.23 -5.93
CA PRO A 241 -9.66 10.21 -5.95
C PRO A 241 -8.25 10.80 -6.15
N ARG A 242 -7.24 10.10 -5.64
CA ARG A 242 -5.84 10.59 -5.60
C ARG A 242 -5.28 10.97 -6.97
N ASP A 243 -5.63 10.23 -8.01
CA ASP A 243 -5.18 10.50 -9.38
C ASP A 243 -5.72 11.83 -9.90
N ILE A 244 -6.98 12.16 -9.61
CA ILE A 244 -7.61 13.45 -9.99
C ILE A 244 -6.92 14.58 -9.25
N VAL A 245 -6.72 14.44 -7.93
CA VAL A 245 -6.04 15.46 -7.12
C VAL A 245 -4.60 15.66 -7.58
N SER A 246 -3.87 14.58 -7.88
CA SER A 246 -2.49 14.66 -8.39
C SER A 246 -2.40 15.39 -9.72
N ARG A 247 -3.30 15.09 -10.67
CA ARG A 247 -3.37 15.80 -11.96
C ARG A 247 -3.74 17.26 -11.79
N ALA A 248 -4.66 17.59 -10.89
CA ALA A 248 -5.04 18.96 -10.59
C ALA A 248 -3.85 19.77 -10.02
N ILE A 249 -3.15 19.22 -9.03
CA ILE A 249 -1.94 19.86 -8.48
C ILE A 249 -0.89 20.06 -9.58
N HIS A 250 -0.62 19.03 -10.39
CA HIS A 250 0.34 19.14 -11.48
C HIS A 250 -0.05 20.24 -12.46
N ALA A 251 -1.32 20.32 -12.86
CA ALA A 251 -1.82 21.36 -13.77
C ALA A 251 -1.66 22.78 -13.19
N GLU A 252 -1.89 22.96 -11.88
CA GLU A 252 -1.70 24.26 -11.23
C GLU A 252 -0.22 24.64 -11.08
N MET A 253 0.68 23.65 -10.90
CA MET A 253 2.14 23.88 -10.84
C MET A 253 2.74 24.25 -12.20
N GLN A 254 2.07 23.97 -13.32
CA GLN A 254 2.52 24.32 -14.68
C GLN A 254 2.03 25.69 -15.14
N ARG A 255 1.15 26.36 -14.40
CA ARG A 255 0.63 27.71 -14.67
C ARG A 255 1.56 28.78 -14.12
#